data_46c89943c32b2484c656297d39f4ab64
#
_entry.id   46c89943c32b2484c656297d39f4ab64
#
_cell.length_a   1.000
_cell.length_b   1.000
_cell.length_c   1.000
_cell.angle_alpha   90.00
_cell.angle_beta   90.00
_cell.angle_gamma   90.00
#
_symmetry.space_group_name_H-M   'P 1'
#
loop_
_entity.id
_entity.type
_entity.pdbx_description
1 polymer ?
#
loop_
_entity_poly.entity_id
_entity_poly.type
_entity_poly.pdbx_seq_one_letter_code
_entity_poly.pdbx_strand_id
1 'polypeptide(L)'
;MLCSDRFSAYLKYHSGKAQFCWAHLKRNLLGILDLAKNSRVERFCRDALAAHARLFRLWHKFRGGQIDRQQLLVRSIPIQKRIFTLAEQHLNSSHREVGNLALALWERNERLFTFLEQEGVEPTNNSAERALRTGVQWRKICFGNRSATGELATARLLTVAETCELQKLNILAYLSVAIAAHRRDLRPATLLPSRTA
;
A
#
# COMPACT_ATOMS: atom_id res chain seq x y z
N MET A 1 4.74 12.31 -1.20
CA MET A 1 3.84 11.51 -0.36
C MET A 1 4.17 10.04 -0.49
N LEU A 2 4.37 9.30 0.59
CA LEU A 2 4.65 7.86 0.58
C LEU A 2 3.54 7.10 1.30
N CYS A 3 2.93 6.11 0.64
CA CYS A 3 2.07 5.12 1.30
C CYS A 3 2.82 3.78 1.37
N SER A 4 3.08 3.27 2.56
CA SER A 4 3.89 2.07 2.76
C SER A 4 3.42 1.26 3.96
N ASP A 5 3.96 0.06 4.11
CA ASP A 5 3.92 -0.67 5.38
C ASP A 5 4.79 0.05 6.44
N ARG A 6 4.96 -0.59 7.61
CA ARG A 6 5.76 -0.04 8.72
C ARG A 6 7.24 -0.43 8.66
N PHE A 7 7.75 -0.84 7.48
CA PHE A 7 9.15 -1.24 7.37
C PHE A 7 10.08 -0.07 7.64
N SER A 8 11.03 -0.28 8.55
CA SER A 8 11.89 0.79 9.09
C SER A 8 12.76 1.49 8.04
N ALA A 9 13.11 0.81 6.94
CA ALA A 9 13.88 1.41 5.86
C ALA A 9 13.19 2.63 5.25
N TYR A 10 11.86 2.60 5.10
CA TYR A 10 11.11 3.74 4.53
C TYR A 10 11.20 5.00 5.39
N LEU A 11 11.45 4.86 6.68
CA LEU A 11 11.60 5.98 7.60
C LEU A 11 12.89 6.77 7.38
N LYS A 12 13.93 6.10 6.87
CA LYS A 12 15.21 6.73 6.54
C LYS A 12 15.18 7.42 5.18
N TYR A 13 14.37 6.91 4.24
CA TYR A 13 14.33 7.40 2.86
C TYR A 13 13.30 8.51 2.64
N HIS A 14 12.32 8.67 3.51
CA HIS A 14 11.24 9.61 3.30
C HIS A 14 10.98 10.46 4.54
N SER A 15 11.36 11.74 4.46
CA SER A 15 11.15 12.74 5.51
C SER A 15 9.83 13.52 5.36
N GLY A 16 9.13 13.36 4.23
CA GLY A 16 7.88 14.05 3.95
C GLY A 16 6.65 13.34 4.51
N LYS A 17 5.46 13.85 4.15
CA LYS A 17 4.18 13.25 4.56
C LYS A 17 4.07 11.80 4.09
N ALA A 18 3.64 10.93 4.99
CA ALA A 18 3.48 9.51 4.74
C ALA A 18 2.13 9.01 5.24
N GLN A 19 1.67 7.89 4.66
CA GLN A 19 0.50 7.14 5.09
C GLN A 19 0.88 5.70 5.38
N PHE A 20 0.59 5.20 6.57
CA PHE A 20 0.72 3.77 6.86
C PHE A 20 -0.41 2.99 6.20
N CYS A 21 -0.04 1.91 5.53
CA CYS A 21 -0.99 1.02 4.88
C CYS A 21 -1.86 0.29 5.90
N TRP A 22 -3.14 0.63 5.95
CA TRP A 22 -4.12 -0.01 6.83
C TRP A 22 -4.36 -1.49 6.51
N ALA A 23 -4.13 -1.94 5.28
CA ALA A 23 -4.21 -3.36 4.95
C ALA A 23 -3.14 -4.17 5.66
N HIS A 24 -1.91 -3.63 5.77
CA HIS A 24 -0.82 -4.25 6.54
C HIS A 24 -1.10 -4.22 8.05
N LEU A 25 -1.62 -3.11 8.58
CA LEU A 25 -2.02 -3.02 9.98
C LEU A 25 -3.09 -4.06 10.33
N LYS A 26 -4.11 -4.21 9.46
CA LYS A 26 -5.14 -5.25 9.63
C LYS A 26 -4.52 -6.65 9.63
N ARG A 27 -3.61 -6.93 8.70
CA ARG A 27 -2.93 -8.24 8.59
C ARG A 27 -2.09 -8.54 9.83
N ASN A 28 -1.37 -7.56 10.37
CA ASN A 28 -0.64 -7.70 11.62
C ASN A 28 -1.59 -8.03 12.80
N LEU A 29 -2.71 -7.32 12.93
CA LEU A 29 -3.70 -7.58 13.98
C LEU A 29 -4.30 -8.99 13.89
N LEU A 30 -4.62 -9.44 12.67
CA LEU A 30 -5.11 -10.80 12.44
C LEU A 30 -4.06 -11.85 12.80
N GLY A 31 -2.81 -11.67 12.39
CA GLY A 31 -1.72 -12.60 12.73
C GLY A 31 -1.47 -12.68 14.25
N ILE A 32 -1.56 -11.55 14.97
CA ILE A 32 -1.47 -11.55 16.43
C ILE A 32 -2.67 -12.28 17.05
N LEU A 33 -3.87 -12.04 16.52
CA LEU A 33 -5.11 -12.65 17.02
C LEU A 33 -5.10 -14.17 16.83
N ASP A 34 -4.66 -14.66 15.69
CA ASP A 34 -4.60 -16.09 15.35
C ASP A 34 -3.66 -16.87 16.28
N LEU A 35 -2.62 -16.21 16.80
CA LEU A 35 -1.63 -16.79 17.72
C LEU A 35 -1.91 -16.45 19.19
N ALA A 36 -2.95 -15.67 19.48
CA ALA A 36 -3.23 -15.21 20.82
C ALA A 36 -3.65 -16.34 21.76
N LYS A 37 -2.93 -16.47 22.89
CA LYS A 37 -3.25 -17.41 23.97
C LYS A 37 -3.79 -16.71 25.22
N ASN A 38 -4.01 -15.40 25.14
CA ASN A 38 -4.37 -14.53 26.27
C ASN A 38 -5.56 -13.66 25.86
N SER A 39 -6.60 -13.67 26.68
CA SER A 39 -7.84 -12.92 26.47
C SER A 39 -7.63 -11.40 26.35
N ARG A 40 -6.60 -10.84 26.99
CA ARG A 40 -6.26 -9.42 26.88
C ARG A 40 -5.72 -9.08 25.50
N VAL A 41 -4.86 -9.94 24.92
CA VAL A 41 -4.32 -9.81 23.57
C VAL A 41 -5.45 -9.94 22.56
N GLU A 42 -6.31 -10.95 22.72
CA GLU A 42 -7.49 -11.12 21.85
C GLU A 42 -8.39 -9.90 21.86
N ARG A 43 -8.69 -9.37 23.03
CA ARG A 43 -9.54 -8.18 23.18
C ARG A 43 -8.93 -6.98 22.48
N PHE A 44 -7.63 -6.71 22.68
CA PHE A 44 -6.92 -5.64 21.96
C PHE A 44 -7.08 -5.78 20.46
N CYS A 45 -6.80 -6.96 19.91
CA CYS A 45 -6.89 -7.20 18.46
C CYS A 45 -8.32 -7.04 17.95
N ARG A 46 -9.32 -7.59 18.64
CA ARG A 46 -10.74 -7.47 18.24
C ARG A 46 -11.21 -6.01 18.27
N ASP A 47 -10.85 -5.26 19.31
CA ASP A 47 -11.20 -3.85 19.45
C ASP A 47 -10.55 -3.00 18.37
N ALA A 48 -9.28 -3.24 18.07
CA ALA A 48 -8.55 -2.54 16.99
C ALA A 48 -9.11 -2.88 15.61
N LEU A 49 -9.46 -4.15 15.36
CA LEU A 49 -10.12 -4.57 14.11
C LEU A 49 -11.52 -3.97 13.98
N ALA A 50 -12.27 -3.84 15.06
CA ALA A 50 -13.58 -3.19 15.06
C ALA A 50 -13.45 -1.69 14.73
N ALA A 51 -12.44 -1.01 15.29
CA ALA A 51 -12.15 0.39 14.97
C ALA A 51 -11.74 0.55 13.50
N HIS A 52 -10.85 -0.33 12.99
CA HIS A 52 -10.51 -0.40 11.57
C HIS A 52 -11.76 -0.56 10.68
N ALA A 53 -12.64 -1.51 11.00
CA ALA A 53 -13.85 -1.74 10.21
C ALA A 53 -14.79 -0.51 10.18
N ARG A 54 -14.89 0.22 11.31
CA ARG A 54 -15.67 1.48 11.38
C ARG A 54 -15.05 2.57 10.50
N LEU A 55 -13.71 2.72 10.56
CA LEU A 55 -12.98 3.69 9.75
C LEU A 55 -13.19 3.44 8.25
N PHE A 56 -13.07 2.18 7.83
CA PHE A 56 -13.25 1.81 6.43
C PHE A 56 -14.70 1.93 5.94
N ARG A 57 -15.70 1.71 6.81
CA ARG A 57 -17.10 2.02 6.45
C ARG A 57 -17.29 3.52 6.18
N LEU A 58 -16.68 4.40 6.97
CA LEU A 58 -16.72 5.85 6.70
C LEU A 58 -16.00 6.20 5.40
N TRP A 59 -14.82 5.62 5.18
CA TRP A 59 -14.07 5.81 3.94
C TRP A 59 -14.86 5.38 2.70
N HIS A 60 -15.52 4.22 2.74
CA HIS A 60 -16.37 3.77 1.63
C HIS A 60 -17.57 4.68 1.38
N LYS A 61 -18.19 5.23 2.44
CA LYS A 61 -19.25 6.23 2.28
C LYS A 61 -18.74 7.51 1.59
N PHE A 62 -17.56 7.96 1.96
CA PHE A 62 -16.90 9.09 1.31
C PHE A 62 -16.58 8.79 -0.16
N ARG A 63 -15.96 7.65 -0.44
CA ARG A 63 -15.66 7.23 -1.82
C ARG A 63 -16.91 7.06 -2.69
N GLY A 64 -18.02 6.67 -2.09
CA GLY A 64 -19.32 6.56 -2.75
C GLY A 64 -20.11 7.87 -2.82
N GLY A 65 -19.54 9.02 -2.42
CA GLY A 65 -20.19 10.31 -2.45
C GLY A 65 -21.32 10.51 -1.45
N GLN A 66 -21.50 9.59 -0.48
CA GLN A 66 -22.56 9.68 0.54
C GLN A 66 -22.24 10.69 1.66
N ILE A 67 -20.98 11.00 1.85
CA ILE A 67 -20.49 12.03 2.78
C ILE A 67 -19.36 12.80 2.11
N ASP A 68 -19.21 14.06 2.48
CA ASP A 68 -18.11 14.90 2.06
C ASP A 68 -16.86 14.70 2.96
N ARG A 69 -15.75 15.37 2.60
CA ARG A 69 -14.48 15.24 3.35
C ARG A 69 -14.59 15.82 4.77
N GLN A 70 -15.33 16.89 4.95
CA GLN A 70 -15.50 17.49 6.29
C GLN A 70 -16.28 16.54 7.20
N GLN A 71 -17.34 15.93 6.70
CA GLN A 71 -18.10 14.91 7.42
C GLN A 71 -17.27 13.67 7.72
N LEU A 72 -16.39 13.24 6.78
CA LEU A 72 -15.46 12.16 7.01
C LEU A 72 -14.51 12.48 8.17
N LEU A 73 -13.90 13.66 8.17
CA LEU A 73 -13.00 14.12 9.23
C LEU A 73 -13.70 14.12 10.59
N VAL A 74 -14.83 14.81 10.72
CA VAL A 74 -15.56 14.93 11.98
C VAL A 74 -15.99 13.55 12.50
N ARG A 75 -16.57 12.70 11.65
CA ARG A 75 -17.05 11.37 12.05
C ARG A 75 -15.91 10.38 12.34
N SER A 76 -14.70 10.64 11.88
CA SER A 76 -13.54 9.80 12.18
C SER A 76 -12.92 10.08 13.56
N ILE A 77 -13.12 11.26 14.15
CA ILE A 77 -12.54 11.67 15.45
C ILE A 77 -12.73 10.62 16.56
N PRO A 78 -13.94 10.10 16.83
CA PRO A 78 -14.12 9.12 17.90
C PRO A 78 -13.40 7.80 17.58
N ILE A 79 -13.23 7.45 16.31
CA ILE A 79 -12.50 6.24 15.90
C ILE A 79 -11.00 6.44 16.12
N GLN A 80 -10.47 7.61 15.74
CA GLN A 80 -9.08 7.97 15.98
C GLN A 80 -8.76 7.93 17.47
N LYS A 81 -9.58 8.58 18.32
CA LYS A 81 -9.44 8.55 19.77
C LYS A 81 -9.43 7.11 20.32
N ARG A 82 -10.33 6.24 19.81
CA ARG A 82 -10.35 4.82 20.23
C ARG A 82 -9.06 4.10 19.89
N ILE A 83 -8.50 4.30 18.70
CA ILE A 83 -7.24 3.70 18.26
C ILE A 83 -6.09 4.18 19.14
N PHE A 84 -6.03 5.47 19.45
CA PHE A 84 -4.99 6.02 20.35
C PHE A 84 -5.10 5.49 21.76
N THR A 85 -6.30 5.45 22.33
CA THR A 85 -6.52 4.87 23.68
C THR A 85 -6.09 3.39 23.71
N LEU A 86 -6.40 2.62 22.69
CA LEU A 86 -5.97 1.22 22.58
C LEU A 86 -4.45 1.10 22.51
N ALA A 87 -3.78 1.96 21.72
CA ALA A 87 -2.33 1.97 21.62
C ALA A 87 -1.70 2.32 22.98
N GLU A 88 -2.14 3.41 23.59
CA GLU A 88 -1.66 3.88 24.91
C GLU A 88 -1.75 2.81 26.00
N GLN A 89 -2.90 2.14 26.12
CA GLN A 89 -3.14 1.08 27.12
C GLN A 89 -2.24 -0.15 26.94
N HIS A 90 -1.59 -0.30 25.77
CA HIS A 90 -0.79 -1.47 25.44
C HIS A 90 0.67 -1.17 25.11
N LEU A 91 1.16 0.06 25.35
CA LEU A 91 2.56 0.44 25.14
C LEU A 91 3.53 -0.48 25.90
N ASN A 92 3.17 -0.82 27.15
CA ASN A 92 3.96 -1.69 28.01
C ASN A 92 3.41 -3.13 28.06
N SER A 93 2.85 -3.61 26.96
CA SER A 93 2.33 -4.97 26.87
C SER A 93 3.47 -5.99 27.04
N SER A 94 3.26 -7.00 27.89
CA SER A 94 4.16 -8.15 28.00
C SER A 94 4.21 -8.99 26.73
N HIS A 95 3.20 -8.89 25.86
CA HIS A 95 3.20 -9.52 24.55
C HIS A 95 3.94 -8.63 23.54
N ARG A 96 5.14 -9.06 23.17
CA ARG A 96 6.08 -8.28 22.33
C ARG A 96 5.46 -7.68 21.07
N GLU A 97 4.69 -8.46 20.33
CA GLU A 97 4.10 -7.99 19.06
C GLU A 97 3.00 -6.95 19.27
N VAL A 98 2.21 -7.09 20.35
CA VAL A 98 1.21 -6.09 20.76
C VAL A 98 1.90 -4.80 21.17
N GLY A 99 2.93 -4.87 22.03
CA GLY A 99 3.70 -3.70 22.45
C GLY A 99 4.33 -2.97 21.27
N ASN A 100 4.98 -3.70 20.36
CA ASN A 100 5.60 -3.13 19.15
C ASN A 100 4.54 -2.47 18.23
N LEU A 101 3.37 -3.08 18.09
CA LEU A 101 2.30 -2.51 17.30
C LEU A 101 1.74 -1.25 17.95
N ALA A 102 1.46 -1.31 19.26
CA ALA A 102 0.95 -0.19 20.05
C ALA A 102 1.91 1.01 19.99
N LEU A 103 3.20 0.76 20.19
CA LEU A 103 4.24 1.80 20.12
C LEU A 103 4.27 2.46 18.73
N ALA A 104 4.22 1.66 17.65
CA ALA A 104 4.22 2.19 16.30
C ALA A 104 2.97 3.03 15.98
N LEU A 105 1.80 2.65 16.52
CA LEU A 105 0.57 3.42 16.38
C LEU A 105 0.60 4.72 17.18
N TRP A 106 1.25 4.71 18.34
CA TRP A 106 1.37 5.86 19.22
C TRP A 106 2.37 6.89 18.69
N GLU A 107 3.62 6.47 18.45
CA GLU A 107 4.71 7.37 18.05
C GLU A 107 4.53 8.00 16.67
N ARG A 108 3.75 7.36 15.80
CA ARG A 108 3.61 7.75 14.39
C ARG A 108 2.16 7.91 13.99
N ASN A 109 1.38 8.40 14.91
CA ASN A 109 -0.05 8.59 14.73
C ASN A 109 -0.39 9.51 13.53
N GLU A 110 0.46 10.48 13.23
CA GLU A 110 0.32 11.38 12.08
C GLU A 110 0.31 10.66 10.73
N ARG A 111 0.89 9.44 10.67
CA ARG A 111 0.94 8.63 9.45
C ARG A 111 -0.25 7.67 9.29
N LEU A 112 -1.11 7.58 10.28
CA LEU A 112 -2.27 6.69 10.24
C LEU A 112 -3.45 7.29 9.48
N PHE A 113 -3.59 8.61 9.53
CA PHE A 113 -4.81 9.30 9.12
C PHE A 113 -4.61 10.35 8.03
N THR A 114 -3.43 10.39 7.40
CA THR A 114 -3.11 11.34 6.33
C THR A 114 -4.12 11.29 5.18
N PHE A 115 -4.67 10.10 4.87
CA PHE A 115 -5.69 9.91 3.84
C PHE A 115 -7.02 10.61 4.13
N LEU A 116 -7.31 10.89 5.40
CA LEU A 116 -8.50 11.65 5.78
C LEU A 116 -8.38 13.13 5.39
N GLU A 117 -7.18 13.68 5.55
CA GLU A 117 -6.88 15.11 5.37
C GLU A 117 -6.50 15.44 3.94
N GLN A 118 -5.73 14.58 3.28
CA GLN A 118 -5.16 14.84 1.96
C GLN A 118 -5.97 14.19 0.84
N GLU A 119 -6.32 15.01 -0.14
CA GLU A 119 -6.93 14.53 -1.37
C GLU A 119 -5.96 13.66 -2.18
N GLY A 120 -6.49 12.62 -2.85
CA GLY A 120 -5.70 11.69 -3.65
C GLY A 120 -4.90 10.67 -2.85
N VAL A 121 -4.94 10.71 -1.51
CA VAL A 121 -4.27 9.73 -0.66
C VAL A 121 -5.21 8.59 -0.31
N GLU A 122 -4.79 7.37 -0.63
CA GLU A 122 -5.51 6.14 -0.27
C GLU A 122 -5.04 5.61 1.10
N PRO A 123 -5.93 4.99 1.90
CA PRO A 123 -5.55 4.40 3.18
C PRO A 123 -4.68 3.15 3.02
N THR A 124 -4.52 2.61 1.81
CA THR A 124 -3.75 1.40 1.51
C THR A 124 -2.84 1.61 0.31
N ASN A 125 -1.73 0.86 0.26
CA ASN A 125 -0.85 0.82 -0.91
C ASN A 125 -1.15 -0.35 -1.86
N ASN A 126 -2.36 -0.90 -1.80
CA ASN A 126 -2.77 -2.07 -2.58
C ASN A 126 -2.62 -1.87 -4.11
N SER A 127 -2.77 -0.65 -4.60
CA SER A 127 -2.56 -0.33 -6.03
C SER A 127 -1.09 -0.52 -6.44
N ALA A 128 -0.16 0.01 -5.65
CA ALA A 128 1.27 -0.16 -5.87
C ALA A 128 1.69 -1.63 -5.72
N GLU A 129 1.15 -2.33 -4.71
CA GLU A 129 1.43 -3.77 -4.53
C GLU A 129 0.92 -4.62 -5.70
N ARG A 130 -0.25 -4.28 -6.26
CA ARG A 130 -0.76 -4.96 -7.46
C ARG A 130 0.14 -4.73 -8.67
N ALA A 131 0.59 -3.51 -8.88
CA ALA A 131 1.51 -3.19 -9.97
C ALA A 131 2.85 -3.94 -9.87
N LEU A 132 3.33 -4.18 -8.64
CA LEU A 132 4.56 -4.94 -8.43
C LEU A 132 4.36 -6.47 -8.47
N ARG A 133 3.10 -6.95 -8.43
CA ARG A 133 2.80 -8.39 -8.29
C ARG A 133 3.39 -9.22 -9.42
N THR A 134 3.27 -8.76 -10.65
CA THR A 134 3.81 -9.44 -11.85
C THR A 134 5.31 -9.65 -11.72
N GLY A 135 6.06 -8.62 -11.32
CA GLY A 135 7.51 -8.72 -11.11
C GLY A 135 7.89 -9.65 -9.94
N VAL A 136 7.11 -9.63 -8.85
CA VAL A 136 7.34 -10.53 -7.70
C VAL A 136 7.06 -11.99 -8.07
N GLN A 137 5.97 -12.25 -8.80
CA GLN A 137 5.65 -13.59 -9.28
C GLN A 137 6.70 -14.10 -10.26
N TRP A 138 7.09 -13.26 -11.23
CA TRP A 138 8.16 -13.58 -12.16
C TRP A 138 9.45 -13.99 -11.44
N ARG A 139 9.90 -13.19 -10.45
CA ARG A 139 11.09 -13.51 -9.66
C ARG A 139 10.98 -14.86 -8.94
N LYS A 140 9.80 -15.20 -8.43
CA LYS A 140 9.57 -16.50 -7.75
C LYS A 140 9.64 -17.70 -8.70
N ILE A 141 9.19 -17.52 -9.94
CA ILE A 141 9.17 -18.58 -10.95
C ILE A 141 10.56 -18.74 -11.61
N CYS A 142 11.21 -17.61 -11.94
CA CYS A 142 12.47 -17.59 -12.68
C CYS A 142 13.72 -17.46 -11.78
N PHE A 143 13.56 -17.56 -10.46
CA PHE A 143 14.63 -17.43 -9.47
C PHE A 143 15.43 -16.12 -9.54
N GLY A 144 14.88 -15.08 -10.14
CA GLY A 144 15.48 -13.76 -10.30
C GLY A 144 16.49 -13.66 -11.45
N ASN A 145 17.18 -12.53 -11.50
CA ASN A 145 18.22 -12.26 -12.50
C ASN A 145 19.60 -12.62 -11.94
N ARG A 146 20.52 -13.02 -12.84
CA ARG A 146 21.90 -13.38 -12.49
C ARG A 146 22.93 -12.34 -12.96
N SER A 147 22.48 -11.26 -13.59
CA SER A 147 23.36 -10.20 -14.11
C SER A 147 22.65 -8.86 -14.12
N ALA A 148 23.41 -7.76 -14.07
CA ALA A 148 22.87 -6.40 -14.20
C ALA A 148 22.13 -6.18 -15.54
N THR A 149 22.64 -6.77 -16.62
CA THR A 149 21.97 -6.72 -17.95
C THR A 149 20.62 -7.44 -17.90
N GLY A 150 20.53 -8.59 -17.22
CA GLY A 150 19.28 -9.32 -17.01
C GLY A 150 18.28 -8.52 -16.17
N GLU A 151 18.73 -7.84 -15.12
CA GLU A 151 17.90 -6.96 -14.31
C GLU A 151 17.31 -5.82 -15.14
N LEU A 152 18.14 -5.15 -15.95
CA LEU A 152 17.70 -4.07 -16.81
C LEU A 152 16.72 -4.56 -17.88
N ALA A 153 16.96 -5.71 -18.50
CA ALA A 153 16.05 -6.32 -19.48
C ALA A 153 14.70 -6.65 -18.84
N THR A 154 14.70 -7.25 -17.63
CA THR A 154 13.48 -7.55 -16.90
C THR A 154 12.72 -6.29 -16.50
N ALA A 155 13.39 -5.26 -16.00
CA ALA A 155 12.76 -4.00 -15.66
C ALA A 155 12.08 -3.35 -16.87
N ARG A 156 12.73 -3.36 -18.02
CA ARG A 156 12.17 -2.85 -19.28
C ARG A 156 10.96 -3.66 -19.75
N LEU A 157 11.04 -4.99 -19.74
CA LEU A 157 9.92 -5.84 -20.15
C LEU A 157 8.72 -5.70 -19.23
N LEU A 158 8.93 -5.63 -17.90
CA LEU A 158 7.87 -5.37 -16.94
C LEU A 158 7.24 -3.99 -17.16
N THR A 159 8.04 -2.96 -17.43
CA THR A 159 7.53 -1.61 -17.74
C THR A 159 6.64 -1.63 -18.98
N VAL A 160 7.08 -2.31 -20.03
CA VAL A 160 6.29 -2.46 -21.26
C VAL A 160 4.99 -3.22 -21.00
N ALA A 161 5.07 -4.35 -20.28
CA ALA A 161 3.90 -5.19 -19.99
C ALA A 161 2.84 -4.42 -19.18
N GLU A 162 3.23 -3.81 -18.08
CA GLU A 162 2.32 -3.03 -17.23
C GLU A 162 1.75 -1.80 -17.97
N THR A 163 2.57 -1.14 -18.79
CA THR A 163 2.10 0.02 -19.58
C THR A 163 1.09 -0.40 -20.62
N CYS A 164 1.33 -1.51 -21.32
CA CYS A 164 0.38 -2.06 -22.29
C CYS A 164 -0.94 -2.44 -21.60
N GLU A 165 -0.88 -3.10 -20.44
CA GLU A 165 -2.07 -3.47 -19.66
C GLU A 165 -2.88 -2.23 -19.24
N LEU A 166 -2.23 -1.22 -18.68
CA LEU A 166 -2.88 0.04 -18.27
C LEU A 166 -3.55 0.76 -19.44
N GLN A 167 -2.95 0.71 -20.62
CA GLN A 167 -3.47 1.33 -21.85
C GLN A 167 -4.38 0.40 -22.67
N LYS A 168 -4.61 -0.83 -22.22
CA LYS A 168 -5.37 -1.86 -22.94
C LYS A 168 -4.81 -2.16 -24.34
N LEU A 169 -3.49 -2.10 -24.49
CA LEU A 169 -2.77 -2.42 -25.70
C LEU A 169 -2.39 -3.91 -25.72
N ASN A 170 -2.34 -4.50 -26.92
CA ASN A 170 -1.84 -5.86 -27.07
C ASN A 170 -0.30 -5.86 -27.00
N ILE A 171 0.24 -6.47 -25.94
CA ILE A 171 1.68 -6.52 -25.68
C ILE A 171 2.46 -7.23 -26.80
N LEU A 172 1.93 -8.32 -27.37
CA LEU A 172 2.61 -9.07 -28.42
C LEU A 172 2.69 -8.25 -29.72
N ALA A 173 1.61 -7.57 -30.07
CA ALA A 173 1.60 -6.67 -31.21
C ALA A 173 2.61 -5.54 -31.04
N TYR A 174 2.65 -4.90 -29.87
CA TYR A 174 3.62 -3.85 -29.59
C TYR A 174 5.07 -4.36 -29.68
N LEU A 175 5.38 -5.47 -29.03
CA LEU A 175 6.72 -6.04 -29.03
C LEU A 175 7.17 -6.46 -30.44
N SER A 176 6.27 -7.03 -31.26
CA SER A 176 6.56 -7.39 -32.63
C SER A 176 6.95 -6.17 -33.46
N VAL A 177 6.20 -5.08 -33.35
CA VAL A 177 6.50 -3.82 -34.05
C VAL A 177 7.80 -3.20 -33.52
N ALA A 178 8.02 -3.21 -32.20
CA ALA A 178 9.22 -2.65 -31.59
C ALA A 178 10.50 -3.41 -32.04
N ILE A 179 10.45 -4.76 -32.08
CA ILE A 179 11.55 -5.60 -32.56
C ILE A 179 11.80 -5.37 -34.05
N ALA A 180 10.74 -5.30 -34.86
CA ALA A 180 10.87 -5.03 -36.29
C ALA A 180 11.49 -3.65 -36.56
N ALA A 181 11.12 -2.62 -35.80
CA ALA A 181 11.71 -1.30 -35.87
C ALA A 181 13.20 -1.33 -35.49
N HIS A 182 13.55 -1.99 -34.38
CA HIS A 182 14.93 -2.13 -33.93
C HIS A 182 15.84 -2.81 -34.99
N ARG A 183 15.35 -3.87 -35.63
CA ARG A 183 16.09 -4.56 -36.71
C ARG A 183 16.36 -3.70 -37.95
N ARG A 184 15.65 -2.59 -38.09
CA ARG A 184 15.77 -1.61 -39.19
C ARG A 184 16.42 -0.32 -38.73
N ASP A 185 17.02 -0.28 -37.51
CA ASP A 185 17.60 0.92 -36.90
C ASP A 185 16.58 2.09 -36.75
N LEU A 186 15.29 1.76 -36.67
CA LEU A 186 14.22 2.71 -36.46
C LEU A 186 13.85 2.79 -34.96
N ARG A 187 13.35 3.93 -34.55
CA ARG A 187 12.83 4.08 -33.18
C ARG A 187 11.51 3.30 -33.06
N PRO A 188 11.33 2.53 -31.95
CA PRO A 188 10.05 1.88 -31.67
C PRO A 188 8.96 2.92 -31.42
N ALA A 189 7.70 2.52 -31.62
CA ALA A 189 6.55 3.34 -31.27
C ALA A 189 6.56 3.68 -29.78
N THR A 190 6.17 4.91 -29.45
CA THR A 190 6.05 5.34 -28.06
C THR A 190 4.89 4.64 -27.36
N LEU A 191 5.10 4.26 -26.08
CA LEU A 191 4.03 3.81 -25.19
C LEU A 191 3.39 4.99 -24.43
N LEU A 192 3.95 6.20 -24.54
CA LEU A 192 3.34 7.35 -23.90
C LEU A 192 2.07 7.76 -24.65
N PRO A 193 0.96 8.03 -23.95
CA PRO A 193 -0.23 8.57 -24.60
C PRO A 193 0.15 9.87 -25.30
N SER A 194 -0.36 10.07 -26.50
CA SER A 194 -0.28 11.37 -27.17
C SER A 194 -0.86 12.42 -26.23
N ARG A 195 -0.08 13.43 -25.89
CA ARG A 195 -0.63 14.62 -25.22
C ARG A 195 -1.67 15.21 -26.19
N THR A 196 -2.93 14.88 -25.97
CA THR A 196 -4.00 15.71 -26.54
C THR A 196 -3.85 17.08 -25.89
N ALA A 197 -3.52 18.05 -26.75
CA ALA A 197 -3.44 19.45 -26.40
C ALA A 197 -4.80 19.97 -25.93
#